data_1151ca11e8775e9311784558c8a389fc
#
_entry.id   1151ca11e8775e9311784558c8a389fc
#
_cell.length_a   1.000
_cell.length_b   1.000
_cell.length_c   1.000
_cell.angle_alpha   90.00
_cell.angle_beta   90.00
_cell.angle_gamma   90.00
#
_symmetry.space_group_name_H-M   'P 1'
#
loop_
_entity.id
_entity.type
_entity.pdbx_description
1 polymer ?
#
loop_
_entity_poly.entity_id
_entity_poly.type
_entity_poly.pdbx_seq_one_letter_code
_entity_poly.pdbx_strand_id
1 'polypeptide(L)'
;MNAMAVARRMTADEYLAQPFDEVRSELVEGEVVVEQPLNLHQVVVMDLLRALDAWVSERPGRGRVSIPLDVKLDERNVFGPDLMWYAEGRAPGRHDHRPYPVPDLVVEVRSPSTWRYDIGAKKSAYERHGLRELWLVDTSADEILVFRRASPRSGSFDVALELGTADELTSPLLPRFALDVKTLFGG
;
A
#
# COMPACT_ATOMS: atom_id res chain seq x y z
N MET A 1 -36.78 -7.93 -22.22
CA MET A 1 -35.29 -7.78 -22.09
C MET A 1 -35.04 -6.66 -21.11
N ASN A 2 -34.74 -7.02 -19.84
CA ASN A 2 -34.33 -6.02 -18.83
C ASN A 2 -32.88 -5.64 -19.10
N ALA A 3 -32.64 -4.42 -19.57
CA ALA A 3 -31.32 -3.84 -19.58
C ALA A 3 -30.90 -3.73 -18.10
N MET A 4 -29.94 -4.55 -17.65
CA MET A 4 -29.27 -4.34 -16.38
C MET A 4 -28.66 -2.95 -16.43
N ALA A 5 -29.17 -2.02 -15.60
CA ALA A 5 -28.54 -0.73 -15.42
C ALA A 5 -27.12 -0.99 -14.94
N VAL A 6 -26.14 -0.69 -15.77
CA VAL A 6 -24.73 -0.72 -15.37
C VAL A 6 -24.61 0.34 -14.26
N ALA A 7 -24.34 -0.09 -13.03
CA ALA A 7 -24.13 0.80 -11.91
C ALA A 7 -23.07 1.83 -12.33
N ARG A 8 -23.40 3.12 -12.23
CA ARG A 8 -22.48 4.20 -12.58
C ARG A 8 -21.27 4.11 -11.67
N ARG A 9 -20.09 3.94 -12.25
CA ARG A 9 -18.83 3.96 -11.50
C ARG A 9 -18.53 5.38 -11.03
N MET A 10 -18.08 5.51 -9.79
CA MET A 10 -17.73 6.79 -9.17
C MET A 10 -16.40 7.32 -9.72
N THR A 11 -16.26 8.64 -9.78
CA THR A 11 -14.97 9.27 -10.06
C THR A 11 -14.20 9.55 -8.76
N ALA A 12 -12.89 9.75 -8.87
CA ALA A 12 -12.05 10.10 -7.74
C ALA A 12 -12.49 11.42 -7.07
N ASP A 13 -12.90 12.41 -7.86
CA ASP A 13 -13.36 13.70 -7.31
C ASP A 13 -14.70 13.54 -6.57
N GLU A 14 -15.63 12.74 -7.10
CA GLU A 14 -16.88 12.40 -6.39
C GLU A 14 -16.59 11.65 -5.09
N TYR A 15 -15.62 10.73 -5.08
CA TYR A 15 -15.21 9.99 -3.89
C TYR A 15 -14.56 10.92 -2.84
N LEU A 16 -13.62 11.74 -3.26
CA LEU A 16 -12.90 12.67 -2.37
C LEU A 16 -13.80 13.82 -1.83
N ALA A 17 -14.89 14.13 -2.52
CA ALA A 17 -15.88 15.11 -2.07
C ALA A 17 -16.82 14.55 -0.99
N GLN A 18 -16.87 13.25 -0.77
CA GLN A 18 -17.68 12.67 0.30
C GLN A 18 -17.14 13.08 1.68
N PRO A 19 -18.02 13.28 2.68
CA PRO A 19 -17.57 13.44 4.05
C PRO A 19 -16.76 12.21 4.48
N PHE A 20 -15.88 12.39 5.46
CA PHE A 20 -15.17 11.25 6.03
C PHE A 20 -16.18 10.29 6.66
N ASP A 21 -16.26 9.09 6.12
CA ASP A 21 -17.11 8.04 6.66
C ASP A 21 -16.46 7.41 7.91
N GLU A 22 -17.31 6.87 8.80
CA GLU A 22 -16.84 6.09 9.96
C GLU A 22 -16.16 4.77 9.56
N VAL A 23 -16.33 4.36 8.30
CA VAL A 23 -15.81 3.10 7.76
C VAL A 23 -14.78 3.39 6.70
N ARG A 24 -13.57 2.83 6.88
CA ARG A 24 -12.49 2.94 5.90
C ARG A 24 -12.90 2.31 4.58
N SER A 25 -12.74 3.04 3.51
CA SER A 25 -13.02 2.59 2.14
C SER A 25 -11.96 3.10 1.17
N GLU A 26 -11.93 2.53 -0.02
CA GLU A 26 -11.09 2.92 -1.14
C GLU A 26 -11.92 3.00 -2.41
N LEU A 27 -11.46 3.74 -3.40
CA LEU A 27 -12.02 3.73 -4.75
C LEU A 27 -11.13 2.90 -5.66
N VAL A 28 -11.61 1.74 -6.10
CA VAL A 28 -10.88 0.82 -6.98
C VAL A 28 -11.64 0.67 -8.29
N GLU A 29 -11.06 1.13 -9.39
CA GLU A 29 -11.69 1.15 -10.73
C GLU A 29 -13.09 1.77 -10.75
N GLY A 30 -13.32 2.77 -9.88
CA GLY A 30 -14.61 3.46 -9.74
C GLY A 30 -15.65 2.73 -8.88
N GLU A 31 -15.26 1.66 -8.19
CA GLU A 31 -16.06 0.94 -7.20
C GLU A 31 -15.58 1.29 -5.79
N VAL A 32 -16.51 1.63 -4.89
CA VAL A 32 -16.18 1.86 -3.48
C VAL A 32 -16.04 0.51 -2.78
N VAL A 33 -14.84 0.23 -2.30
CA VAL A 33 -14.49 -1.01 -1.59
C VAL A 33 -14.30 -0.69 -0.12
N VAL A 34 -15.10 -1.34 0.72
CA VAL A 34 -15.03 -1.18 2.18
C VAL A 34 -14.05 -2.18 2.76
N GLU A 35 -13.14 -1.70 3.60
CA GLU A 35 -12.17 -2.53 4.30
C GLU A 35 -12.73 -3.03 5.63
N GLN A 36 -12.50 -4.32 5.90
CA GLN A 36 -12.86 -4.96 7.17
C GLN A 36 -11.64 -5.76 7.69
N PRO A 37 -10.65 -5.08 8.28
CA PRO A 37 -9.45 -5.75 8.75
C PRO A 37 -9.73 -6.63 9.96
N LEU A 38 -9.09 -7.80 10.01
CA LEU A 38 -9.06 -8.68 11.18
C LEU A 38 -7.96 -8.26 12.15
N ASN A 39 -8.00 -8.78 13.39
CA ASN A 39 -6.98 -8.48 14.40
C ASN A 39 -5.56 -8.83 13.93
N LEU A 40 -5.36 -9.97 13.27
CA LEU A 40 -4.05 -10.37 12.74
C LEU A 40 -3.50 -9.34 11.75
N HIS A 41 -4.35 -8.82 10.85
CA HIS A 41 -3.98 -7.73 9.94
C HIS A 41 -3.42 -6.52 10.73
N GLN A 42 -4.12 -6.08 11.78
CA GLN A 42 -3.70 -4.93 12.58
C GLN A 42 -2.37 -5.19 13.30
N VAL A 43 -2.16 -6.40 13.84
CA VAL A 43 -0.90 -6.78 14.50
C VAL A 43 0.25 -6.70 13.50
N VAL A 44 0.11 -7.29 12.31
CA VAL A 44 1.13 -7.28 11.26
C VAL A 44 1.44 -5.87 10.78
N VAL A 45 0.40 -5.03 10.57
CA VAL A 45 0.59 -3.61 10.21
C VAL A 45 1.40 -2.87 11.28
N MET A 46 1.09 -3.10 12.56
CA MET A 46 1.80 -2.45 13.67
C MET A 46 3.26 -2.90 13.78
N ASP A 47 3.55 -4.17 13.54
CA ASP A 47 4.93 -4.68 13.63
C ASP A 47 5.77 -4.16 12.45
N LEU A 48 5.20 -4.10 11.25
CA LEU A 48 5.83 -3.46 10.09
C LEU A 48 6.04 -1.95 10.30
N LEU A 49 5.04 -1.26 10.85
CA LEU A 49 5.16 0.16 11.18
C LEU A 49 6.32 0.40 12.16
N ARG A 50 6.42 -0.39 13.23
CA ARG A 50 7.50 -0.28 14.21
C ARG A 50 8.87 -0.50 13.58
N ALA A 51 9.01 -1.52 12.73
CA ALA A 51 10.27 -1.83 12.05
C ALA A 51 10.69 -0.70 11.10
N LEU A 52 9.77 -0.20 10.29
CA LEU A 52 10.04 0.91 9.35
C LEU A 52 10.32 2.22 10.09
N ASP A 53 9.54 2.55 11.14
CA ASP A 53 9.73 3.78 11.92
C ASP A 53 11.04 3.76 12.69
N ALA A 54 11.43 2.61 13.27
CA ALA A 54 12.73 2.45 13.91
C ALA A 54 13.87 2.72 12.91
N TRP A 55 13.79 2.15 11.70
CA TRP A 55 14.78 2.40 10.66
C TRP A 55 14.81 3.88 10.24
N VAL A 56 13.67 4.53 10.03
CA VAL A 56 13.60 5.97 9.70
C VAL A 56 14.23 6.81 10.80
N SER A 57 13.92 6.51 12.07
CA SER A 57 14.34 7.29 13.23
C SER A 57 15.83 7.19 13.56
N GLU A 58 16.52 6.14 13.09
CA GLU A 58 17.96 5.98 13.34
C GLU A 58 18.82 7.10 12.73
N ARG A 59 18.40 7.68 11.60
CA ARG A 59 19.20 8.71 10.89
C ARG A 59 18.32 9.72 10.16
N PRO A 60 18.67 11.01 10.18
CA PRO A 60 18.08 12.02 9.30
C PRO A 60 18.23 11.62 7.82
N GLY A 61 17.30 12.08 6.98
CA GLY A 61 17.35 11.87 5.54
C GLY A 61 16.76 10.52 5.09
N ARG A 62 16.19 9.72 6.00
CA ARG A 62 15.54 8.44 5.66
C ARG A 62 14.05 8.58 5.31
N GLY A 63 13.57 9.80 5.12
CA GLY A 63 12.18 10.06 4.73
C GLY A 63 11.20 9.87 5.87
N ARG A 64 9.98 9.42 5.54
CA ARG A 64 8.90 9.27 6.52
C ARG A 64 7.99 8.09 6.20
N VAL A 65 7.65 7.31 7.21
CA VAL A 65 6.54 6.34 7.17
C VAL A 65 5.22 7.05 7.44
N SER A 66 4.16 6.65 6.78
CA SER A 66 2.80 7.13 6.98
C SER A 66 1.83 5.96 7.06
N ILE A 67 0.84 6.11 7.92
CA ILE A 67 -0.36 5.28 8.00
C ILE A 67 -1.34 5.72 6.90
N PRO A 68 -2.49 5.06 6.70
CA PRO A 68 -3.38 5.32 5.57
C PRO A 68 -3.68 6.80 5.30
N LEU A 69 -3.48 7.18 4.05
CA LEU A 69 -3.82 8.48 3.48
C LEU A 69 -4.45 8.26 2.09
N ASP A 70 -5.42 9.08 1.70
CA ASP A 70 -6.08 8.99 0.39
C ASP A 70 -5.12 9.41 -0.74
N VAL A 71 -4.51 8.44 -1.40
CA VAL A 71 -3.62 8.62 -2.55
C VAL A 71 -4.43 8.51 -3.84
N LYS A 72 -4.62 9.63 -4.55
CA LYS A 72 -5.26 9.62 -5.89
C LYS A 72 -4.25 9.18 -6.93
N LEU A 73 -4.50 8.06 -7.60
CA LEU A 73 -3.68 7.58 -8.71
C LEU A 73 -4.21 8.12 -10.05
N ASP A 74 -5.51 8.02 -10.27
CA ASP A 74 -6.20 8.50 -11.47
C ASP A 74 -7.67 8.82 -11.18
N GLU A 75 -8.47 9.05 -12.23
CA GLU A 75 -9.90 9.43 -12.11
C GLU A 75 -10.80 8.34 -11.54
N ARG A 76 -10.31 7.12 -11.36
CA ARG A 76 -11.07 5.98 -10.85
C ARG A 76 -10.41 5.22 -9.72
N ASN A 77 -9.24 5.70 -9.27
CA ASN A 77 -8.45 5.01 -8.27
C ASN A 77 -7.96 5.99 -7.19
N VAL A 78 -8.48 5.82 -5.99
CA VAL A 78 -8.04 6.48 -4.75
C VAL A 78 -7.85 5.40 -3.72
N PHE A 79 -6.60 5.16 -3.32
CA PHE A 79 -6.23 4.09 -2.38
C PHE A 79 -5.74 4.66 -1.07
N GLY A 80 -5.99 3.95 0.02
CA GLY A 80 -5.48 4.24 1.35
C GLY A 80 -4.60 3.10 1.86
N PRO A 81 -3.36 2.92 1.35
CA PRO A 81 -2.51 1.79 1.71
C PRO A 81 -2.31 1.63 3.21
N ASP A 82 -2.14 0.41 3.69
CA ASP A 82 -1.94 0.15 5.12
C ASP A 82 -0.72 0.87 5.67
N LEU A 83 0.40 0.85 4.94
CA LEU A 83 1.58 1.65 5.23
C LEU A 83 2.17 2.23 3.94
N MET A 84 2.76 3.41 4.07
CA MET A 84 3.45 4.10 3.00
C MET A 84 4.80 4.60 3.51
N TRP A 85 5.80 4.56 2.65
CA TRP A 85 7.05 5.28 2.91
C TRP A 85 7.34 6.27 1.78
N TYR A 86 7.68 7.47 2.17
CA TYR A 86 8.11 8.55 1.29
C TYR A 86 9.58 8.83 1.50
N ALA A 87 10.35 8.90 0.44
CA ALA A 87 11.74 9.35 0.50
C ALA A 87 11.83 10.80 1.04
N GLU A 88 13.00 11.16 1.51
CA GLU A 88 13.26 12.51 2.06
C GLU A 88 12.79 13.62 1.11
N GLY A 89 12.05 14.58 1.66
CA GLY A 89 11.49 15.71 0.92
C GLY A 89 10.26 15.39 0.06
N ARG A 90 9.78 14.15 0.03
CA ARG A 90 8.60 13.75 -0.77
C ARG A 90 7.31 13.55 0.04
N ALA A 91 7.44 13.40 1.34
CA ALA A 91 6.29 13.20 2.22
C ALA A 91 5.39 14.45 2.22
N PRO A 92 4.04 14.28 2.26
CA PRO A 92 3.12 15.40 2.37
C PRO A 92 3.39 16.22 3.64
N GLY A 93 3.19 17.52 3.56
CA GLY A 93 3.32 18.43 4.68
C GLY A 93 2.27 18.18 5.77
N ARG A 94 2.55 18.63 7.00
CA ARG A 94 1.65 18.44 8.16
C ARG A 94 0.23 18.99 7.93
N HIS A 95 0.09 20.01 7.11
CA HIS A 95 -1.17 20.71 6.86
C HIS A 95 -1.72 20.49 5.46
N ASP A 96 -1.10 19.58 4.69
CA ASP A 96 -1.61 19.22 3.37
C ASP A 96 -2.94 18.48 3.50
N HIS A 97 -3.78 18.66 2.51
CA HIS A 97 -5.09 18.01 2.42
C HIS A 97 -5.08 16.94 1.32
N ARG A 98 -6.00 15.98 1.43
CA ARG A 98 -6.20 14.97 0.39
C ARG A 98 -6.59 15.60 -0.96
N PRO A 99 -6.22 15.00 -2.11
CA PRO A 99 -5.45 13.75 -2.20
C PRO A 99 -3.96 13.95 -1.95
N TYR A 100 -3.30 12.88 -1.49
CA TYR A 100 -1.87 12.88 -1.20
C TYR A 100 -1.06 12.32 -2.38
N PRO A 101 0.25 12.64 -2.50
CA PRO A 101 1.11 12.15 -3.57
C PRO A 101 1.35 10.64 -3.47
N VAL A 102 1.65 10.01 -4.61
CA VAL A 102 2.06 8.61 -4.66
C VAL A 102 3.36 8.41 -3.88
N PRO A 103 3.40 7.48 -2.91
CA PRO A 103 4.60 7.19 -2.13
C PRO A 103 5.69 6.49 -2.95
N ASP A 104 6.86 6.28 -2.37
CA ASP A 104 7.94 5.50 -3.00
C ASP A 104 7.79 4.00 -2.72
N LEU A 105 7.25 3.63 -1.56
CA LEU A 105 6.95 2.26 -1.17
C LEU A 105 5.55 2.19 -0.55
N VAL A 106 4.81 1.15 -0.90
CA VAL A 106 3.50 0.80 -0.35
C VAL A 106 3.56 -0.58 0.27
N VAL A 107 2.88 -0.74 1.39
CA VAL A 107 2.60 -2.03 2.02
C VAL A 107 1.09 -2.22 2.10
N GLU A 108 0.61 -3.35 1.61
CA GLU A 108 -0.77 -3.82 1.76
C GLU A 108 -0.74 -5.15 2.50
N VAL A 109 -1.47 -5.24 3.59
CA VAL A 109 -1.59 -6.45 4.39
C VAL A 109 -2.92 -7.11 4.08
N ARG A 110 -2.92 -8.40 3.83
CA ARG A 110 -4.10 -9.15 3.46
C ARG A 110 -5.25 -8.93 4.42
N SER A 111 -6.40 -8.52 3.88
CA SER A 111 -7.70 -8.65 4.53
C SER A 111 -8.62 -9.55 3.67
N PRO A 112 -9.56 -10.27 4.28
CA PRO A 112 -10.45 -11.17 3.52
C PRO A 112 -11.29 -10.45 2.46
N SER A 113 -11.64 -9.19 2.69
CA SER A 113 -12.51 -8.40 1.83
C SER A 113 -11.78 -7.78 0.63
N THR A 114 -10.50 -7.44 0.76
CA THR A 114 -9.78 -6.62 -0.23
C THR A 114 -8.68 -7.36 -0.98
N TRP A 115 -8.18 -8.49 -0.48
CA TRP A 115 -7.01 -9.18 -1.04
C TRP A 115 -7.03 -9.38 -2.56
N ARG A 116 -8.19 -9.71 -3.13
CA ARG A 116 -8.35 -9.85 -4.58
C ARG A 116 -8.04 -8.56 -5.36
N TYR A 117 -8.31 -7.41 -4.73
CA TYR A 117 -8.00 -6.10 -5.33
C TYR A 117 -6.52 -5.80 -5.18
N ASP A 118 -5.91 -6.14 -4.03
CA ASP A 118 -4.51 -5.85 -3.73
C ASP A 118 -3.58 -6.59 -4.71
N ILE A 119 -3.80 -7.90 -4.94
CA ILE A 119 -3.01 -8.71 -5.89
C ILE A 119 -3.35 -8.43 -7.36
N GLY A 120 -4.46 -7.76 -7.66
CA GLY A 120 -4.97 -7.53 -9.00
C GLY A 120 -4.99 -6.06 -9.41
N ALA A 121 -6.15 -5.43 -9.28
CA ALA A 121 -6.40 -4.07 -9.77
C ALA A 121 -5.50 -3.02 -9.11
N LYS A 122 -5.29 -3.08 -7.77
CA LYS A 122 -4.43 -2.13 -7.06
C LYS A 122 -2.97 -2.27 -7.48
N LYS A 123 -2.41 -3.51 -7.49
CA LYS A 123 -1.05 -3.77 -7.97
C LYS A 123 -0.83 -3.20 -9.37
N SER A 124 -1.78 -3.47 -10.30
CA SER A 124 -1.71 -2.97 -11.67
C SER A 124 -1.79 -1.44 -11.75
N ALA A 125 -2.62 -0.81 -10.91
CA ALA A 125 -2.72 0.64 -10.84
C ALA A 125 -1.43 1.25 -10.27
N TYR A 126 -0.88 0.73 -9.17
CA TYR A 126 0.40 1.16 -8.62
C TYR A 126 1.53 1.07 -9.65
N GLU A 127 1.58 -0.02 -10.39
CA GLU A 127 2.59 -0.21 -11.45
C GLU A 127 2.46 0.85 -12.55
N ARG A 128 1.24 1.09 -13.06
CA ARG A 128 1.00 2.11 -14.09
C ARG A 128 1.36 3.52 -13.62
N HIS A 129 1.15 3.83 -12.34
CA HIS A 129 1.38 5.17 -11.76
C HIS A 129 2.75 5.36 -11.12
N GLY A 130 3.70 4.47 -11.41
CA GLY A 130 5.10 4.69 -11.11
C GLY A 130 5.53 4.41 -9.68
N LEU A 131 4.73 3.70 -8.89
CA LEU A 131 5.17 3.20 -7.59
C LEU A 131 6.49 2.43 -7.76
N ARG A 132 7.45 2.67 -6.88
CA ARG A 132 8.78 2.08 -7.00
C ARG A 132 8.86 0.69 -6.41
N GLU A 133 8.17 0.46 -5.29
CA GLU A 133 8.15 -0.85 -4.61
C GLU A 133 6.80 -1.08 -3.91
N LEU A 134 6.27 -2.29 -4.01
CA LEU A 134 5.04 -2.76 -3.39
C LEU A 134 5.32 -4.04 -2.60
N TRP A 135 4.92 -4.07 -1.34
CA TRP A 135 4.90 -5.28 -0.52
C TRP A 135 3.46 -5.72 -0.28
N LEU A 136 3.14 -6.92 -0.68
CA LEU A 136 1.86 -7.56 -0.40
C LEU A 136 2.08 -8.65 0.65
N VAL A 137 1.59 -8.45 1.86
CA VAL A 137 1.79 -9.36 2.99
C VAL A 137 0.63 -10.32 3.08
N ASP A 138 0.85 -11.58 2.73
CA ASP A 138 -0.17 -12.63 2.79
C ASP A 138 -0.15 -13.37 4.13
N THR A 139 -1.01 -12.94 5.04
CA THR A 139 -1.16 -13.54 6.38
C THR A 139 -1.81 -14.94 6.37
N SER A 140 -2.22 -15.46 5.22
CA SER A 140 -2.74 -16.83 5.11
C SER A 140 -1.70 -17.81 4.60
N ALA A 141 -0.67 -17.31 3.91
CA ALA A 141 0.44 -18.11 3.41
C ALA A 141 1.73 -17.90 4.24
N ASP A 142 1.72 -16.95 5.20
CA ASP A 142 2.87 -16.51 5.98
C ASP A 142 4.04 -16.08 5.07
N GLU A 143 3.73 -15.27 4.05
CA GLU A 143 4.68 -14.81 3.05
C GLU A 143 4.51 -13.33 2.70
N ILE A 144 5.53 -12.76 2.07
CA ILE A 144 5.52 -11.40 1.52
C ILE A 144 5.87 -11.47 0.05
N LEU A 145 4.95 -10.98 -0.79
CA LEU A 145 5.21 -10.77 -2.22
C LEU A 145 5.77 -9.37 -2.42
N VAL A 146 6.99 -9.28 -2.91
CA VAL A 146 7.67 -8.01 -3.19
C VAL A 146 7.69 -7.76 -4.68
N PHE A 147 7.13 -6.63 -5.11
CA PHE A 147 7.19 -6.16 -6.49
C PHE A 147 7.95 -4.84 -6.52
N ARG A 148 9.00 -4.73 -7.35
CA ARG A 148 9.78 -3.49 -7.44
C ARG A 148 10.31 -3.24 -8.84
N ARG A 149 10.69 -1.99 -9.07
CA ARG A 149 11.42 -1.57 -10.26
C ARG A 149 12.91 -1.71 -10.00
N ALA A 150 13.64 -2.42 -10.87
CA ALA A 150 15.09 -2.53 -10.77
C ALA A 150 15.80 -1.18 -10.95
N SER A 151 15.15 -0.24 -11.65
CA SER A 151 15.61 1.14 -11.81
C SER A 151 14.45 2.13 -11.83
N PRO A 152 14.70 3.43 -11.54
CA PRO A 152 13.67 4.47 -11.68
C PRO A 152 13.10 4.65 -13.09
N ARG A 153 13.79 4.09 -14.10
CA ARG A 153 13.36 4.16 -15.51
C ARG A 153 12.56 2.95 -15.97
N SER A 154 12.48 1.89 -15.15
CA SER A 154 11.69 0.70 -15.47
C SER A 154 10.22 1.08 -15.60
N GLY A 155 9.58 0.69 -16.72
CA GLY A 155 8.17 0.97 -16.99
C GLY A 155 7.19 0.12 -16.18
N SER A 156 7.68 -0.96 -15.57
CA SER A 156 6.90 -1.95 -14.82
C SER A 156 7.67 -2.46 -13.61
N PHE A 157 7.02 -3.27 -12.77
CA PHE A 157 7.71 -4.07 -11.76
C PHE A 157 8.44 -5.23 -12.45
N ASP A 158 9.74 -5.06 -12.65
CA ASP A 158 10.62 -6.01 -13.32
C ASP A 158 11.39 -6.92 -12.35
N VAL A 159 11.16 -6.76 -11.04
CA VAL A 159 11.61 -7.66 -9.98
C VAL A 159 10.40 -8.12 -9.18
N ALA A 160 10.25 -9.43 -9.03
CA ALA A 160 9.24 -10.05 -8.17
C ALA A 160 9.94 -11.08 -7.27
N LEU A 161 9.70 -11.00 -5.96
CA LEU A 161 10.21 -11.92 -4.96
C LEU A 161 9.04 -12.46 -4.15
N GLU A 162 9.16 -13.70 -3.70
CA GLU A 162 8.28 -14.36 -2.76
C GLU A 162 9.14 -14.75 -1.54
N LEU A 163 8.86 -14.12 -0.41
CA LEU A 163 9.63 -14.27 0.82
C LEU A 163 8.80 -15.00 1.86
N GLY A 164 9.23 -16.19 2.25
CA GLY A 164 8.63 -16.99 3.32
C GLY A 164 9.29 -16.75 4.68
N THR A 165 8.86 -17.48 5.69
CA THR A 165 9.33 -17.34 7.08
C THR A 165 10.81 -17.66 7.32
N ALA A 166 11.52 -18.23 6.33
CA ALA A 166 12.96 -18.45 6.40
C ALA A 166 13.78 -17.30 5.79
N ASP A 167 13.12 -16.30 5.22
CA ASP A 167 13.75 -15.22 4.47
C ASP A 167 13.81 -13.92 5.27
N GLU A 168 14.58 -12.97 4.77
CA GLU A 168 14.71 -11.62 5.27
C GLU A 168 14.15 -10.62 4.26
N LEU A 169 13.23 -9.76 4.70
CA LEU A 169 12.70 -8.66 3.90
C LEU A 169 13.70 -7.51 3.88
N THR A 170 14.21 -7.20 2.70
CA THR A 170 15.11 -6.07 2.43
C THR A 170 14.63 -5.24 1.27
N SER A 171 15.04 -3.97 1.20
CA SER A 171 14.70 -3.08 0.09
C SER A 171 15.89 -2.20 -0.33
N PRO A 172 16.15 -2.07 -1.64
CA PRO A 172 17.12 -1.09 -2.14
C PRO A 172 16.72 0.37 -1.83
N LEU A 173 15.45 0.64 -1.60
CA LEU A 173 14.94 1.96 -1.19
C LEU A 173 15.28 2.29 0.26
N LEU A 174 15.49 1.26 1.09
CA LEU A 174 15.72 1.35 2.53
C LEU A 174 17.08 0.75 2.88
N PRO A 175 18.21 1.43 2.62
CA PRO A 175 19.55 0.87 2.81
C PRO A 175 19.78 0.36 4.24
N ARG A 176 20.16 -0.90 4.38
CA ARG A 176 20.37 -1.63 5.64
C ARG A 176 19.08 -1.90 6.44
N PHE A 177 17.91 -1.67 5.88
CA PHE A 177 16.69 -2.22 6.44
C PHE A 177 16.71 -3.73 6.22
N ALA A 178 16.43 -4.46 7.28
CA ALA A 178 16.33 -5.91 7.27
C ALA A 178 15.31 -6.33 8.32
N LEU A 179 14.36 -7.17 7.94
CA LEU A 179 13.33 -7.70 8.82
C LEU A 179 13.17 -9.20 8.56
N ASP A 180 13.40 -10.00 9.58
CA ASP A 180 13.13 -11.43 9.54
C ASP A 180 11.61 -11.66 9.37
N VAL A 181 11.20 -12.23 8.24
CA VAL A 181 9.80 -12.43 7.87
C VAL A 181 9.05 -13.25 8.92
N LYS A 182 9.71 -14.20 9.56
CA LYS A 182 9.15 -15.02 10.65
C LYS A 182 8.58 -14.16 11.81
N THR A 183 9.17 -13.01 12.09
CA THR A 183 8.73 -12.17 13.21
C THR A 183 7.34 -11.58 13.03
N LEU A 184 6.86 -11.49 11.78
CA LEU A 184 5.53 -10.96 11.46
C LEU A 184 4.40 -11.97 11.68
N PHE A 185 4.70 -13.27 11.63
CA PHE A 185 3.68 -14.32 11.63
C PHE A 185 3.63 -15.14 12.93
N GLY A 186 4.24 -14.63 14.00
CA GLY A 186 4.08 -15.20 15.34
C GLY A 186 4.92 -16.43 15.60
N GLY A 187 6.16 -16.41 15.14
CA GLY A 187 7.17 -17.43 15.45
C GLY A 187 7.72 -17.30 16.87
#